data_afca6451a3d07ce84d12382167c70c67
#
_entry.id   afca6451a3d07ce84d12382167c70c67
#
_cell.length_a   1.000
_cell.length_b   1.000
_cell.length_c   1.000
_cell.angle_alpha   90.00
_cell.angle_beta   90.00
_cell.angle_gamma   90.00
#
_symmetry.space_group_name_H-M   'P 1'
#
loop_
_entity.id
_entity.type
_entity.pdbx_description
1 polymer ?
#
loop_
_entity_poly.entity_id
_entity_poly.type
_entity_poly.pdbx_seq_one_letter_code
_entity_poly.pdbx_strand_id
1 'polypeptide(L)'
;MTNFKTARFADPTVDFAFKRIFGTEQYKAATIGLLNSLITDHHIVDVEYPNVELVPDTEKSRKAVIDIICTDDTGSQFIVEMQRAPQTYFRERMIFYASKLIARQEDFKGDWDFHLAPLYVIAFINFEFWRMSRSTGDVGRFIYHYVSRDEVDGIKMPGSPEYFFLQIKGFDKSLDEIADIPEKWLYLLSTSKEMREIPAEFGGDESFETYFSASERASFTAEEEARYIDDMVTQRDIDNSRRQAEARARQEGALQAKLETARNARDKGLEVELICQITGFSRDQVEAL
;
A
#
# COMPACT_ATOMS: atom_id res chain seq x y z
N MET A 1 19.88 -5.61 -12.35
CA MET A 1 18.62 -5.64 -13.14
C MET A 1 18.17 -7.08 -13.20
N THR A 2 17.21 -7.46 -12.37
CA THR A 2 16.65 -8.81 -12.35
C THR A 2 15.94 -9.03 -13.68
N ASN A 3 16.30 -10.10 -14.38
CA ASN A 3 15.71 -10.43 -15.67
C ASN A 3 14.29 -10.96 -15.43
N PHE A 4 13.26 -10.12 -15.53
CA PHE A 4 11.86 -10.41 -15.24
C PHE A 4 11.32 -11.67 -15.96
N LYS A 5 11.95 -12.09 -17.03
CA LYS A 5 11.58 -13.32 -17.77
C LYS A 5 11.96 -14.61 -17.04
N THR A 6 12.83 -14.54 -16.02
CA THR A 6 13.38 -15.72 -15.34
C THR A 6 13.04 -15.79 -13.85
N ALA A 7 12.25 -14.86 -13.32
CA ALA A 7 11.81 -14.92 -11.94
C ALA A 7 10.87 -16.13 -11.74
N ARG A 8 11.14 -16.92 -10.71
CA ARG A 8 10.31 -18.08 -10.33
C ARG A 8 8.94 -17.63 -9.84
N PHE A 9 8.92 -16.66 -8.92
CA PHE A 9 7.71 -16.14 -8.32
C PHE A 9 7.32 -14.79 -8.91
N ALA A 10 6.03 -14.53 -9.02
CA ALA A 10 5.49 -13.24 -9.42
C ALA A 10 5.79 -12.17 -8.37
N ASP A 11 5.94 -10.92 -8.81
CA ASP A 11 6.00 -9.78 -7.89
C ASP A 11 4.62 -9.56 -7.27
N PRO A 12 4.44 -9.81 -5.95
CA PRO A 12 3.14 -9.72 -5.30
C PRO A 12 2.58 -8.30 -5.23
N THR A 13 3.38 -7.30 -5.57
CA THR A 13 2.92 -5.92 -5.64
C THR A 13 2.29 -5.55 -6.99
N VAL A 14 2.33 -6.43 -7.99
CA VAL A 14 1.61 -6.28 -9.27
C VAL A 14 0.16 -6.65 -9.07
N ASP A 15 -0.77 -5.85 -9.61
CA ASP A 15 -2.23 -5.97 -9.37
C ASP A 15 -2.75 -7.39 -9.62
N PHE A 16 -2.43 -7.97 -10.77
CA PHE A 16 -2.81 -9.35 -11.09
C PHE A 16 -2.30 -10.36 -10.05
N ALA A 17 -1.00 -10.30 -9.71
CA ALA A 17 -0.41 -11.23 -8.75
C ALA A 17 -1.00 -11.06 -7.36
N PHE A 18 -1.22 -9.83 -6.90
CA PHE A 18 -1.85 -9.54 -5.63
C PHE A 18 -3.26 -10.14 -5.53
N LYS A 19 -4.10 -9.88 -6.53
CA LYS A 19 -5.46 -10.40 -6.60
C LYS A 19 -5.49 -11.92 -6.73
N ARG A 20 -4.55 -12.53 -7.46
CA ARG A 20 -4.42 -13.98 -7.55
C ARG A 20 -4.11 -14.59 -6.18
N ILE A 21 -3.15 -14.02 -5.44
CA ILE A 21 -2.69 -14.54 -4.15
C ILE A 21 -3.76 -14.37 -3.06
N PHE A 22 -4.34 -13.16 -2.96
CA PHE A 22 -5.18 -12.80 -1.83
C PHE A 22 -6.67 -12.64 -2.17
N GLY A 23 -7.06 -12.72 -3.44
CA GLY A 23 -8.43 -12.44 -3.88
C GLY A 23 -9.12 -13.58 -4.59
N THR A 24 -8.62 -14.83 -4.48
CA THR A 24 -9.23 -15.97 -5.15
C THR A 24 -9.55 -17.09 -4.18
N GLU A 25 -10.68 -17.76 -4.41
CA GLU A 25 -11.15 -18.91 -3.61
C GLU A 25 -10.11 -20.03 -3.56
N GLN A 26 -9.42 -20.28 -4.66
CA GLN A 26 -8.41 -21.33 -4.76
C GLN A 26 -7.24 -21.13 -3.79
N TYR A 27 -6.89 -19.87 -3.46
CA TYR A 27 -5.73 -19.53 -2.65
C TYR A 27 -6.10 -18.81 -1.34
N LYS A 28 -7.35 -18.98 -0.87
CA LYS A 28 -7.86 -18.29 0.31
C LYS A 28 -7.10 -18.59 1.60
N ALA A 29 -6.40 -19.71 1.71
CA ALA A 29 -5.58 -20.01 2.88
C ALA A 29 -4.47 -18.96 3.08
N ALA A 30 -3.91 -18.38 2.01
CA ALA A 30 -2.96 -17.28 2.13
C ALA A 30 -3.61 -16.03 2.74
N THR A 31 -4.84 -15.69 2.34
CA THR A 31 -5.60 -14.57 2.90
C THR A 31 -5.96 -14.83 4.36
N ILE A 32 -6.45 -16.01 4.69
CA ILE A 32 -6.76 -16.40 6.08
C ILE A 32 -5.52 -16.28 6.98
N GLY A 33 -4.37 -16.81 6.54
CA GLY A 33 -3.14 -16.71 7.30
C GLY A 33 -2.65 -15.27 7.51
N LEU A 34 -2.76 -14.43 6.47
CA LEU A 34 -2.48 -13.01 6.56
C LEU A 34 -3.41 -12.32 7.58
N LEU A 35 -4.73 -12.51 7.45
CA LEU A 35 -5.71 -11.89 8.34
C LEU A 35 -5.52 -12.33 9.79
N ASN A 36 -5.34 -13.63 10.04
CA ASN A 36 -5.07 -14.17 11.38
C ASN A 36 -3.76 -13.66 11.98
N SER A 37 -2.81 -13.23 11.16
CA SER A 37 -1.59 -12.60 11.67
C SER A 37 -1.79 -11.19 12.22
N LEU A 38 -2.82 -10.50 11.76
CA LEU A 38 -3.12 -9.10 12.11
C LEU A 38 -4.28 -8.97 13.09
N ILE A 39 -5.32 -9.79 12.91
CA ILE A 39 -6.54 -9.78 13.72
C ILE A 39 -6.36 -10.75 14.89
N THR A 40 -6.44 -10.23 16.10
CA THR A 40 -6.23 -11.02 17.33
C THR A 40 -7.50 -11.18 18.15
N ASP A 41 -8.58 -10.51 17.77
CA ASP A 41 -9.84 -10.50 18.52
C ASP A 41 -10.61 -11.82 18.36
N HIS A 42 -10.44 -12.52 17.23
CA HIS A 42 -11.01 -13.83 16.93
C HIS A 42 -10.15 -14.58 15.91
N HIS A 43 -10.43 -15.88 15.73
CA HIS A 43 -9.72 -16.72 14.76
C HIS A 43 -10.59 -16.91 13.51
N ILE A 44 -10.07 -16.51 12.37
CA ILE A 44 -10.72 -16.62 11.06
C ILE A 44 -10.46 -18.03 10.54
N VAL A 45 -11.51 -18.80 10.28
CA VAL A 45 -11.41 -20.18 9.76
C VAL A 45 -11.74 -20.27 8.28
N ASP A 46 -12.52 -19.33 7.76
CA ASP A 46 -12.87 -19.25 6.34
C ASP A 46 -13.09 -17.81 5.90
N VAL A 47 -12.98 -17.54 4.59
CA VAL A 47 -13.34 -16.28 3.96
C VAL A 47 -14.09 -16.54 2.65
N GLU A 48 -15.08 -15.70 2.39
CA GLU A 48 -15.80 -15.63 1.12
C GLU A 48 -15.49 -14.33 0.40
N TYR A 49 -15.38 -14.38 -0.92
CA TYR A 49 -15.16 -13.20 -1.77
C TYR A 49 -16.49 -12.82 -2.44
N PRO A 50 -17.25 -11.90 -1.85
CA PRO A 50 -18.50 -11.46 -2.45
C PRO A 50 -18.21 -10.79 -3.80
N ASN A 51 -18.98 -11.12 -4.82
CA ASN A 51 -18.91 -10.48 -6.13
C ASN A 51 -19.55 -9.08 -6.06
N VAL A 52 -18.94 -8.18 -5.27
CA VAL A 52 -19.46 -6.86 -4.96
C VAL A 52 -18.72 -5.82 -5.81
N GLU A 53 -19.27 -5.47 -6.96
CA GLU A 53 -18.96 -4.15 -7.50
C GLU A 53 -19.54 -3.09 -6.55
N LEU A 54 -18.68 -2.22 -6.01
CA LEU A 54 -19.15 -1.00 -5.32
C LEU A 54 -19.72 -0.06 -6.38
N VAL A 55 -20.95 -0.40 -6.82
CA VAL A 55 -21.69 0.43 -7.79
C VAL A 55 -21.91 1.82 -7.18
N PRO A 56 -21.69 2.89 -7.91
CA PRO A 56 -22.02 4.22 -7.45
C PRO A 56 -23.51 4.30 -7.10
N ASP A 57 -23.86 4.82 -5.92
CA ASP A 57 -25.25 5.00 -5.50
C ASP A 57 -26.02 5.98 -6.43
N THR A 58 -25.30 6.74 -7.24
CA THR A 58 -25.82 7.62 -8.27
C THR A 58 -24.86 7.70 -9.46
N GLU A 59 -25.36 8.05 -10.67
CA GLU A 59 -24.52 8.29 -11.86
C GLU A 59 -23.36 9.30 -11.63
N LYS A 60 -23.49 10.16 -10.63
CA LYS A 60 -22.48 11.17 -10.26
C LYS A 60 -21.50 10.71 -9.20
N SER A 61 -21.74 9.57 -8.55
CA SER A 61 -20.82 9.02 -7.53
C SER A 61 -19.57 8.46 -8.19
N ARG A 62 -18.40 8.73 -7.61
CA ARG A 62 -17.15 8.11 -8.08
C ARG A 62 -17.19 6.60 -7.78
N LYS A 63 -16.88 5.80 -8.80
CA LYS A 63 -16.71 4.36 -8.65
C LYS A 63 -15.56 4.13 -7.65
N ALA A 64 -15.85 3.46 -6.53
CA ALA A 64 -14.81 2.99 -5.64
C ALA A 64 -14.33 1.64 -6.20
N VAL A 65 -13.08 1.60 -6.64
CA VAL A 65 -12.42 0.35 -7.05
C VAL A 65 -11.59 -0.10 -5.87
N ILE A 66 -12.02 -1.18 -5.22
CA ILE A 66 -11.32 -1.83 -4.11
C ILE A 66 -10.70 -3.11 -4.69
N ASP A 67 -9.45 -3.40 -4.31
CA ASP A 67 -8.74 -4.55 -4.87
C ASP A 67 -9.38 -5.87 -4.44
N ILE A 68 -9.59 -6.06 -3.14
CA ILE A 68 -10.16 -7.27 -2.57
C ILE A 68 -11.12 -6.89 -1.44
N ILE A 69 -12.29 -7.51 -1.45
CA ILE A 69 -13.23 -7.52 -0.32
C ILE A 69 -13.46 -8.98 0.04
N CYS A 70 -13.41 -9.33 1.31
CA CYS A 70 -13.85 -10.63 1.80
C CYS A 70 -14.61 -10.51 3.12
N THR A 71 -15.36 -11.55 3.44
CA THR A 71 -16.13 -11.68 4.68
C THR A 71 -15.79 -13.01 5.31
N ASP A 72 -15.57 -13.06 6.62
CA ASP A 72 -15.31 -14.30 7.32
C ASP A 72 -16.61 -15.00 7.77
N ASP A 73 -16.44 -16.15 8.39
CA ASP A 73 -17.52 -16.99 8.92
C ASP A 73 -18.29 -16.34 10.08
N THR A 74 -17.77 -15.28 10.70
CA THR A 74 -18.44 -14.49 11.73
C THR A 74 -19.22 -13.30 11.17
N GLY A 75 -19.08 -13.01 9.88
CA GLY A 75 -19.65 -11.85 9.22
C GLY A 75 -18.75 -10.59 9.27
N SER A 76 -17.55 -10.70 9.85
CA SER A 76 -16.57 -9.61 9.80
C SER A 76 -16.12 -9.34 8.37
N GLN A 77 -16.00 -8.08 8.00
CA GLN A 77 -15.68 -7.65 6.64
C GLN A 77 -14.24 -7.13 6.55
N PHE A 78 -13.59 -7.42 5.44
CA PHE A 78 -12.20 -7.02 5.21
C PHE A 78 -12.08 -6.35 3.84
N ILE A 79 -11.37 -5.22 3.83
CA ILE A 79 -10.81 -4.59 2.63
C ILE A 79 -9.33 -4.90 2.62
N VAL A 80 -8.81 -5.47 1.53
CA VAL A 80 -7.36 -5.70 1.36
C VAL A 80 -6.91 -4.99 0.08
N GLU A 81 -5.99 -4.04 0.23
CA GLU A 81 -5.57 -3.11 -0.82
C GLU A 81 -4.05 -3.13 -1.02
N MET A 82 -3.61 -3.00 -2.26
CA MET A 82 -2.20 -2.81 -2.63
C MET A 82 -1.96 -1.41 -3.18
N GLN A 83 -1.29 -0.58 -2.41
CA GLN A 83 -0.99 0.79 -2.82
C GLN A 83 0.49 0.97 -3.18
N ARG A 84 0.80 1.11 -4.46
CA ARG A 84 2.19 1.18 -4.95
C ARG A 84 2.79 2.58 -4.94
N ALA A 85 1.98 3.61 -5.04
CA ALA A 85 2.43 5.00 -5.14
C ALA A 85 1.78 5.89 -4.11
N PRO A 86 2.51 6.89 -3.56
CA PRO A 86 1.91 7.89 -2.70
C PRO A 86 0.76 8.58 -3.41
N GLN A 87 -0.36 8.72 -2.71
CA GLN A 87 -1.51 9.51 -3.16
C GLN A 87 -1.84 10.53 -2.09
N THR A 88 -2.13 11.76 -2.52
CA THR A 88 -2.73 12.76 -1.64
C THR A 88 -4.05 12.19 -1.12
N TYR A 89 -4.33 12.34 0.14
CA TYR A 89 -5.57 11.82 0.75
C TYR A 89 -5.73 10.29 0.73
N PHE A 90 -4.63 9.53 0.73
CA PHE A 90 -4.70 8.06 0.76
C PHE A 90 -5.46 7.53 1.97
N ARG A 91 -5.20 8.09 3.18
CA ARG A 91 -5.87 7.67 4.42
C ARG A 91 -7.36 7.97 4.37
N GLU A 92 -7.72 9.15 3.88
CA GLU A 92 -9.11 9.57 3.71
C GLU A 92 -9.84 8.68 2.69
N ARG A 93 -9.14 8.20 1.65
CA ARG A 93 -9.69 7.21 0.71
C ARG A 93 -10.01 5.89 1.40
N MET A 94 -9.15 5.41 2.31
CA MET A 94 -9.42 4.19 3.07
C MET A 94 -10.62 4.36 4.01
N ILE A 95 -10.75 5.51 4.66
CA ILE A 95 -11.93 5.86 5.46
C ILE A 95 -13.19 5.90 4.56
N PHE A 96 -13.09 6.48 3.38
CA PHE A 96 -14.21 6.52 2.43
C PHE A 96 -14.63 5.11 1.98
N TYR A 97 -13.67 4.21 1.71
CA TYR A 97 -13.99 2.82 1.34
C TYR A 97 -14.66 2.07 2.50
N ALA A 98 -14.15 2.23 3.71
CA ALA A 98 -14.78 1.69 4.92
C ALA A 98 -16.21 2.19 5.09
N SER A 99 -16.46 3.49 4.91
CA SER A 99 -17.81 4.08 5.03
C SER A 99 -18.80 3.51 4.02
N LYS A 100 -18.34 3.18 2.80
CA LYS A 100 -19.17 2.53 1.78
C LYS A 100 -19.58 1.12 2.16
N LEU A 101 -18.69 0.35 2.77
CA LEU A 101 -19.02 -0.99 3.27
C LEU A 101 -19.93 -0.92 4.49
N ILE A 102 -19.71 0.00 5.42
CA ILE A 102 -20.62 0.21 6.57
C ILE A 102 -22.02 0.54 6.08
N ALA A 103 -22.16 1.47 5.12
CA ALA A 103 -23.46 1.84 4.58
C ALA A 103 -24.21 0.68 3.91
N ARG A 104 -23.51 -0.36 3.48
CA ARG A 104 -24.12 -1.55 2.88
C ARG A 104 -24.55 -2.60 3.91
N GLN A 105 -24.13 -2.48 5.16
CA GLN A 105 -24.59 -3.35 6.24
C GLN A 105 -26.03 -3.01 6.66
N GLU A 106 -26.56 -1.88 6.22
CA GLU A 106 -27.96 -1.52 6.43
C GLU A 106 -28.88 -2.55 5.77
N ASP A 107 -29.70 -3.24 6.56
CA ASP A 107 -30.73 -4.13 6.04
C ASP A 107 -32.05 -3.33 5.85
N PHE A 108 -32.36 -3.00 4.60
CA PHE A 108 -33.61 -2.31 4.23
C PHE A 108 -34.87 -3.18 4.36
N LYS A 109 -34.76 -4.45 4.74
CA LYS A 109 -35.86 -5.39 4.75
C LYS A 109 -36.46 -5.68 6.13
N GLY A 110 -35.88 -5.12 7.19
CA GLY A 110 -36.31 -5.46 8.56
C GLY A 110 -36.10 -4.37 9.58
N ASP A 111 -36.31 -4.71 10.85
CA ASP A 111 -36.02 -3.89 12.02
C ASP A 111 -34.50 -3.92 12.30
N TRP A 112 -33.69 -3.25 11.48
CA TRP A 112 -32.26 -3.15 11.73
C TRP A 112 -31.99 -2.34 13.00
N ASP A 113 -31.29 -2.93 13.94
CA ASP A 113 -31.00 -2.38 15.27
C ASP A 113 -29.67 -1.57 15.32
N PHE A 114 -29.12 -1.20 14.15
CA PHE A 114 -27.82 -0.52 14.00
C PHE A 114 -26.61 -1.35 14.45
N HIS A 115 -26.76 -2.67 14.58
CA HIS A 115 -25.61 -3.54 14.80
C HIS A 115 -24.72 -3.56 13.56
N LEU A 116 -23.44 -3.20 13.72
CA LEU A 116 -22.43 -3.21 12.67
C LEU A 116 -21.50 -4.41 12.86
N ALA A 117 -21.35 -5.21 11.81
CA ALA A 117 -20.30 -6.21 11.74
C ALA A 117 -18.92 -5.54 11.78
N PRO A 118 -17.91 -6.16 12.41
CA PRO A 118 -16.55 -5.64 12.43
C PRO A 118 -16.04 -5.40 11.00
N LEU A 119 -15.30 -4.31 10.79
CA LEU A 119 -14.71 -3.95 9.51
C LEU A 119 -13.24 -3.62 9.69
N TYR A 120 -12.42 -4.31 8.92
CA TYR A 120 -10.97 -4.17 8.90
C TYR A 120 -10.51 -3.72 7.52
N VAL A 121 -9.62 -2.72 7.48
CA VAL A 121 -8.98 -2.24 6.26
C VAL A 121 -7.50 -2.52 6.34
N ILE A 122 -7.02 -3.41 5.50
CA ILE A 122 -5.62 -3.81 5.41
C ILE A 122 -5.03 -3.23 4.12
N ALA A 123 -4.10 -2.29 4.23
CA ALA A 123 -3.48 -1.66 3.08
C ALA A 123 -1.97 -1.91 3.08
N PHE A 124 -1.52 -2.61 2.05
CA PHE A 124 -0.10 -2.76 1.75
C PHE A 124 0.43 -1.55 1.01
N ILE A 125 1.52 -0.98 1.51
CA ILE A 125 2.06 0.30 1.05
C ILE A 125 3.47 0.12 0.54
N ASN A 126 3.68 0.32 -0.78
CA ASN A 126 4.99 0.24 -1.41
C ASN A 126 5.65 1.62 -1.56
N PHE A 127 5.53 2.47 -0.52
CA PHE A 127 6.21 3.77 -0.39
C PHE A 127 6.48 4.08 1.07
N GLU A 128 7.25 5.14 1.35
CA GLU A 128 7.60 5.54 2.72
C GLU A 128 6.41 6.22 3.43
N PHE A 129 5.65 5.44 4.17
CA PHE A 129 4.43 5.89 4.87
C PHE A 129 4.73 6.84 6.04
N TRP A 130 5.84 6.65 6.75
CA TRP A 130 6.25 7.49 7.87
C TRP A 130 6.40 8.96 7.49
N ARG A 131 6.80 9.29 6.25
CA ARG A 131 6.85 10.67 5.75
C ARG A 131 5.48 11.35 5.73
N MET A 132 4.41 10.57 5.67
CA MET A 132 3.04 11.06 5.74
C MET A 132 2.55 11.22 7.19
N SER A 133 3.23 10.59 8.16
CA SER A 133 2.81 10.52 9.57
C SER A 133 3.22 11.73 10.40
N ARG A 134 4.04 12.65 9.92
CA ARG A 134 4.60 13.78 10.68
C ARG A 134 5.31 13.39 12.00
N SER A 135 5.44 12.10 12.31
CA SER A 135 6.11 11.58 13.49
C SER A 135 7.56 11.28 13.16
N THR A 136 8.49 11.91 13.85
CA THR A 136 9.94 11.68 13.69
C THR A 136 10.41 10.40 14.39
N GLY A 137 9.52 9.71 15.12
CA GLY A 137 9.82 8.49 15.89
C GLY A 137 9.54 7.18 15.16
N ASP A 138 8.93 7.22 13.96
CA ASP A 138 8.48 6.02 13.25
C ASP A 138 9.54 5.41 12.30
N VAL A 139 10.80 5.78 12.44
CA VAL A 139 11.88 5.18 11.66
C VAL A 139 12.06 3.72 12.07
N GLY A 140 11.85 2.79 11.11
CA GLY A 140 11.94 1.35 11.35
C GLY A 140 10.62 0.68 11.77
N ARG A 141 9.52 1.43 11.86
CA ARG A 141 8.18 0.85 12.02
C ARG A 141 7.57 0.57 10.65
N PHE A 142 7.10 -0.66 10.44
CA PHE A 142 6.53 -1.10 9.17
C PHE A 142 5.05 -1.44 9.23
N ILE A 143 4.50 -1.63 10.43
CA ILE A 143 3.10 -1.97 10.67
C ILE A 143 2.47 -0.88 11.54
N TYR A 144 1.40 -0.28 11.03
CA TYR A 144 0.64 0.78 11.70
C TYR A 144 -0.80 0.31 11.87
N HIS A 145 -1.25 0.24 13.11
CA HIS A 145 -2.62 -0.12 13.46
C HIS A 145 -3.34 1.10 14.05
N TYR A 146 -4.41 1.52 13.41
CA TYR A 146 -5.26 2.63 13.83
C TYR A 146 -6.62 2.12 14.27
N VAL A 147 -7.02 2.55 15.46
CA VAL A 147 -8.31 2.25 16.08
C VAL A 147 -8.91 3.52 16.64
N SER A 148 -10.25 3.63 16.65
CA SER A 148 -10.96 4.68 17.36
C SER A 148 -11.08 4.32 18.83
N ARG A 149 -10.62 5.21 19.71
CA ARG A 149 -10.65 4.99 21.16
C ARG A 149 -11.11 6.26 21.87
N ASP A 150 -11.74 6.08 23.04
CA ASP A 150 -11.94 7.19 23.96
C ASP A 150 -10.59 7.77 24.42
N GLU A 151 -10.49 9.09 24.49
CA GLU A 151 -9.24 9.78 24.81
C GLU A 151 -8.87 9.65 26.29
N VAL A 152 -9.83 9.42 27.17
CA VAL A 152 -9.62 9.42 28.62
C VAL A 152 -9.30 8.02 29.14
N ASP A 153 -10.11 7.02 28.78
CA ASP A 153 -9.98 5.65 29.30
C ASP A 153 -9.38 4.66 28.29
N GLY A 154 -9.22 5.06 27.03
CA GLY A 154 -8.66 4.24 25.98
C GLY A 154 -9.58 3.12 25.49
N ILE A 155 -10.85 3.11 25.90
CA ILE A 155 -11.83 2.11 25.47
C ILE A 155 -12.07 2.26 23.96
N LYS A 156 -11.98 1.14 23.24
CA LYS A 156 -12.24 1.09 21.81
C LYS A 156 -13.71 1.38 21.51
N MET A 157 -13.98 2.26 20.56
CA MET A 157 -15.34 2.57 20.12
C MET A 157 -15.92 1.36 19.37
N PRO A 158 -17.00 0.73 19.86
CA PRO A 158 -17.61 -0.43 19.21
C PRO A 158 -18.11 -0.08 17.79
N GLY A 159 -18.00 -1.04 16.86
CA GLY A 159 -18.47 -0.88 15.49
C GLY A 159 -17.62 0.09 14.62
N SER A 160 -16.58 0.72 15.17
CA SER A 160 -15.67 1.53 14.36
C SER A 160 -14.71 0.67 13.57
N PRO A 161 -14.42 1.02 12.28
CA PRO A 161 -13.42 0.30 11.50
C PRO A 161 -12.02 0.38 12.11
N GLU A 162 -11.24 -0.66 11.86
CA GLU A 162 -9.81 -0.71 12.16
C GLU A 162 -8.99 -0.67 10.88
N TYR A 163 -7.83 -0.01 10.94
CA TYR A 163 -6.99 0.19 9.77
C TYR A 163 -5.58 -0.32 10.05
N PHE A 164 -5.13 -1.26 9.22
CA PHE A 164 -3.76 -1.76 9.22
C PHE A 164 -3.05 -1.24 7.96
N PHE A 165 -1.97 -0.49 8.15
CA PHE A 165 -1.12 -0.05 7.08
C PHE A 165 0.23 -0.78 7.20
N LEU A 166 0.54 -1.62 6.20
CA LEU A 166 1.75 -2.44 6.18
C LEU A 166 2.72 -1.88 5.13
N GLN A 167 3.80 -1.26 5.59
CA GLN A 167 4.78 -0.66 4.69
C GLN A 167 5.76 -1.71 4.19
N ILE A 168 5.69 -2.04 2.90
CA ILE A 168 6.63 -2.94 2.21
C ILE A 168 7.93 -2.20 1.88
N LYS A 169 7.79 -0.93 1.45
CA LYS A 169 8.95 -0.14 1.03
C LYS A 169 9.93 0.10 2.17
N GLY A 170 11.20 -0.32 1.95
CA GLY A 170 12.25 -0.16 2.95
C GLY A 170 12.25 -1.24 4.04
N PHE A 171 11.39 -2.27 3.94
CA PHE A 171 11.48 -3.45 4.78
C PHE A 171 12.69 -4.27 4.31
N ASP A 172 13.73 -4.30 5.12
CA ASP A 172 15.05 -4.86 4.81
C ASP A 172 15.54 -5.88 5.85
N LYS A 173 14.65 -6.30 6.77
CA LYS A 173 14.96 -7.36 7.74
C LYS A 173 15.25 -8.67 7.02
N SER A 174 16.30 -9.35 7.46
CA SER A 174 16.60 -10.74 7.10
C SER A 174 15.68 -11.71 7.86
N LEU A 175 15.60 -12.98 7.45
CA LEU A 175 14.71 -13.96 8.08
C LEU A 175 14.99 -14.18 9.57
N ASP A 176 16.26 -14.10 9.99
CA ASP A 176 16.69 -14.23 11.38
C ASP A 176 16.36 -13.00 12.26
N GLU A 177 16.03 -11.86 11.64
CA GLU A 177 15.61 -10.63 12.32
C GLU A 177 14.08 -10.48 12.43
N ILE A 178 13.32 -11.40 11.80
CA ILE A 178 11.85 -11.36 11.83
C ILE A 178 11.34 -11.77 13.20
N ALA A 179 10.55 -10.89 13.82
CA ALA A 179 10.04 -11.07 15.18
C ALA A 179 8.73 -11.86 15.24
N ASP A 180 7.86 -11.73 14.23
CA ASP A 180 6.48 -12.24 14.28
C ASP A 180 5.94 -12.63 12.90
N ILE A 181 4.72 -13.17 12.87
CA ILE A 181 4.06 -13.61 11.64
C ILE A 181 3.71 -12.44 10.70
N PRO A 182 3.21 -11.28 11.17
CA PRO A 182 3.02 -10.12 10.30
C PRO A 182 4.30 -9.68 9.56
N GLU A 183 5.46 -9.71 10.21
CA GLU A 183 6.74 -9.41 9.56
C GLU A 183 7.15 -10.47 8.52
N LYS A 184 6.78 -11.76 8.72
CA LYS A 184 6.96 -12.80 7.69
C LYS A 184 6.19 -12.45 6.42
N TRP A 185 4.96 -11.95 6.52
CA TRP A 185 4.19 -11.48 5.36
C TRP A 185 4.84 -10.29 4.67
N LEU A 186 5.34 -9.31 5.44
CA LEU A 186 6.10 -8.18 4.86
C LEU A 186 7.35 -8.65 4.14
N TYR A 187 8.07 -9.60 4.72
CA TYR A 187 9.25 -10.21 4.09
C TYR A 187 8.91 -10.86 2.74
N LEU A 188 7.86 -11.69 2.70
CA LEU A 188 7.41 -12.31 1.45
C LEU A 188 7.03 -11.28 0.40
N LEU A 189 6.23 -10.28 0.78
CA LEU A 189 5.78 -9.23 -0.14
C LEU A 189 6.92 -8.34 -0.65
N SER A 190 8.01 -8.21 0.10
CA SER A 190 9.18 -7.43 -0.32
C SER A 190 10.18 -8.22 -1.17
N THR A 191 10.38 -9.52 -0.89
CA THR A 191 11.52 -10.28 -1.39
C THR A 191 11.18 -11.47 -2.29
N SER A 192 9.96 -12.04 -2.23
CA SER A 192 9.63 -13.30 -2.89
C SER A 192 9.90 -13.33 -4.40
N LYS A 193 9.72 -12.21 -5.09
CA LYS A 193 10.04 -12.06 -6.52
C LYS A 193 11.52 -12.29 -6.88
N GLU A 194 12.41 -12.21 -5.89
CA GLU A 194 13.85 -12.43 -6.05
C GLU A 194 14.27 -13.83 -5.62
N MET A 195 13.37 -14.57 -4.96
CA MET A 195 13.62 -15.92 -4.48
C MET A 195 13.69 -16.93 -5.62
N ARG A 196 14.60 -17.90 -5.49
CA ARG A 196 14.70 -19.07 -6.36
C ARG A 196 14.19 -20.34 -5.69
N GLU A 197 14.26 -20.38 -4.37
CA GLU A 197 13.86 -21.50 -3.52
C GLU A 197 13.00 -20.95 -2.40
N ILE A 198 12.14 -21.80 -1.86
CA ILE A 198 11.29 -21.47 -0.70
C ILE A 198 12.14 -21.71 0.55
N PRO A 199 12.35 -20.69 1.39
CA PRO A 199 13.07 -20.86 2.65
C PRO A 199 12.34 -21.85 3.58
N ALA A 200 13.09 -22.65 4.34
CA ALA A 200 12.53 -23.67 5.23
C ALA A 200 11.62 -23.10 6.32
N GLU A 201 11.81 -21.84 6.69
CA GLU A 201 11.06 -21.09 7.70
C GLU A 201 9.58 -20.89 7.32
N PHE A 202 9.22 -21.13 6.06
CA PHE A 202 7.84 -21.04 5.54
C PHE A 202 7.21 -22.42 5.31
N GLY A 203 7.96 -23.51 5.48
CA GLY A 203 7.44 -24.87 5.32
C GLY A 203 6.57 -25.30 6.49
N GLY A 204 5.55 -26.13 6.21
CA GLY A 204 4.64 -26.67 7.22
C GLY A 204 3.52 -25.71 7.68
N ASP A 205 3.42 -24.56 7.07
CA ASP A 205 2.31 -23.62 7.27
C ASP A 205 1.54 -23.47 5.94
N GLU A 206 0.29 -23.94 5.93
CA GLU A 206 -0.57 -23.97 4.74
C GLU A 206 -0.73 -22.58 4.10
N SER A 207 -0.74 -21.53 4.89
CA SER A 207 -0.93 -20.18 4.39
C SER A 207 0.26 -19.71 3.54
N PHE A 208 1.48 -19.99 3.99
CA PHE A 208 2.68 -19.65 3.23
C PHE A 208 2.88 -20.60 2.04
N GLU A 209 2.59 -21.88 2.19
CA GLU A 209 2.63 -22.85 1.08
C GLU A 209 1.65 -22.44 -0.03
N THR A 210 0.44 -22.00 0.35
CA THR A 210 -0.55 -21.47 -0.57
C THR A 210 -0.08 -20.19 -1.24
N TYR A 211 0.54 -19.26 -0.51
CA TYR A 211 1.14 -18.05 -1.07
C TYR A 211 2.16 -18.38 -2.17
N PHE A 212 3.10 -19.31 -1.91
CA PHE A 212 4.10 -19.69 -2.89
C PHE A 212 3.48 -20.38 -4.10
N SER A 213 2.50 -21.25 -3.88
CA SER A 213 1.74 -21.91 -4.96
C SER A 213 1.03 -20.89 -5.85
N ALA A 214 0.38 -19.89 -5.26
CA ALA A 214 -0.31 -18.82 -5.99
C ALA A 214 0.65 -17.91 -6.78
N SER A 215 1.84 -17.66 -6.24
CA SER A 215 2.84 -16.78 -6.84
C SER A 215 3.78 -17.49 -7.83
N GLU A 216 3.81 -18.84 -7.87
CA GLU A 216 4.65 -19.65 -8.77
C GLU A 216 4.26 -19.43 -10.23
N ARG A 217 5.10 -18.73 -11.02
CA ARG A 217 4.79 -18.37 -12.42
C ARG A 217 4.68 -19.58 -13.36
N ALA A 218 5.33 -20.68 -13.02
CA ALA A 218 5.20 -21.93 -13.77
C ALA A 218 3.78 -22.52 -13.71
N SER A 219 2.96 -22.11 -12.73
CA SER A 219 1.56 -22.51 -12.60
C SER A 219 0.58 -21.58 -13.34
N PHE A 220 1.05 -20.49 -13.91
CA PHE A 220 0.20 -19.55 -14.63
C PHE A 220 -0.21 -20.14 -15.98
N THR A 221 -1.48 -19.95 -16.35
CA THR A 221 -1.91 -20.17 -17.72
C THR A 221 -1.29 -19.11 -18.65
N ALA A 222 -1.31 -19.36 -19.96
CA ALA A 222 -0.80 -18.37 -20.92
C ALA A 222 -1.54 -17.01 -20.84
N GLU A 223 -2.84 -17.04 -20.51
CA GLU A 223 -3.65 -15.82 -20.31
C GLU A 223 -3.27 -15.09 -19.02
N GLU A 224 -3.07 -15.81 -17.93
CA GLU A 224 -2.63 -15.26 -16.65
C GLU A 224 -1.24 -14.63 -16.75
N GLU A 225 -0.31 -15.32 -17.42
CA GLU A 225 1.04 -14.78 -17.65
C GLU A 225 1.00 -13.51 -18.53
N ALA A 226 0.13 -13.48 -19.55
CA ALA A 226 -0.05 -12.30 -20.37
C ALA A 226 -0.61 -11.11 -19.57
N ARG A 227 -1.61 -11.32 -18.72
CA ARG A 227 -2.15 -10.29 -17.82
C ARG A 227 -1.11 -9.79 -16.83
N TYR A 228 -0.38 -10.70 -16.19
CA TYR A 228 0.69 -10.34 -15.26
C TYR A 228 1.76 -9.47 -15.92
N ILE A 229 2.16 -9.82 -17.16
CA ILE A 229 3.15 -9.03 -17.92
C ILE A 229 2.60 -7.66 -18.30
N ASP A 230 1.34 -7.56 -18.72
CA ASP A 230 0.69 -6.30 -19.10
C ASP A 230 0.61 -5.35 -17.89
N ASP A 231 0.16 -5.83 -16.75
CA ASP A 231 0.11 -5.06 -15.50
C ASP A 231 1.52 -4.61 -15.06
N MET A 232 2.52 -5.49 -15.18
CA MET A 232 3.90 -5.18 -14.82
C MET A 232 4.49 -4.10 -15.74
N VAL A 233 4.21 -4.13 -17.05
CA VAL A 233 4.66 -3.13 -18.03
C VAL A 233 3.98 -1.80 -17.76
N THR A 234 2.65 -1.80 -17.63
CA THR A 234 1.86 -0.60 -17.29
C THR A 234 2.38 0.06 -16.03
N GLN A 235 2.62 -0.74 -14.98
CA GLN A 235 3.15 -0.23 -13.73
C GLN A 235 4.54 0.37 -13.88
N ARG A 236 5.41 -0.25 -14.66
CA ARG A 236 6.76 0.26 -14.95
C ARG A 236 6.71 1.60 -15.66
N ASP A 237 5.78 1.78 -16.60
CA ASP A 237 5.61 3.03 -17.33
C ASP A 237 5.11 4.15 -16.42
N ILE A 238 4.17 3.85 -15.51
CA ILE A 238 3.72 4.77 -14.47
C ILE A 238 4.88 5.17 -13.56
N ASP A 239 5.68 4.22 -13.08
CA ASP A 239 6.82 4.47 -12.21
C ASP A 239 7.90 5.32 -12.89
N ASN A 240 8.17 5.07 -14.17
CA ASN A 240 9.11 5.87 -14.97
C ASN A 240 8.61 7.31 -15.16
N SER A 241 7.34 7.47 -15.50
CA SER A 241 6.71 8.79 -15.66
C SER A 241 6.75 9.61 -14.36
N ARG A 242 6.48 8.95 -13.23
CA ARG A 242 6.57 9.56 -11.90
C ARG A 242 7.99 10.00 -11.58
N ARG A 243 8.99 9.12 -11.78
CA ARG A 243 10.41 9.46 -11.54
C ARG A 243 10.87 10.67 -12.37
N GLN A 244 10.42 10.74 -13.63
CA GLN A 244 10.70 11.89 -14.49
C GLN A 244 10.05 13.17 -13.96
N ALA A 245 8.78 13.10 -13.53
CA ALA A 245 8.08 14.24 -12.92
C ALA A 245 8.76 14.70 -11.63
N GLU A 246 9.13 13.79 -10.74
CA GLU A 246 9.87 14.09 -9.52
C GLU A 246 11.24 14.72 -9.79
N ALA A 247 11.97 14.22 -10.80
CA ALA A 247 13.26 14.77 -11.18
C ALA A 247 13.11 16.21 -11.71
N ARG A 248 12.11 16.47 -12.55
CA ARG A 248 11.78 17.83 -13.05
C ARG A 248 11.40 18.75 -11.90
N ALA A 249 10.51 18.35 -11.02
CA ALA A 249 10.09 19.15 -9.86
C ALA A 249 11.28 19.49 -8.93
N ARG A 250 12.22 18.55 -8.73
CA ARG A 250 13.46 18.82 -7.97
C ARG A 250 14.34 19.85 -8.66
N GLN A 251 14.51 19.76 -9.98
CA GLN A 251 15.30 20.72 -10.75
C GLN A 251 14.66 22.10 -10.73
N GLU A 252 13.35 22.18 -10.93
CA GLU A 252 12.60 23.43 -10.87
C GLU A 252 12.66 24.05 -9.47
N GLY A 253 12.45 23.25 -8.42
CA GLY A 253 12.55 23.70 -7.03
C GLY A 253 13.96 24.19 -6.67
N ALA A 254 15.02 23.51 -7.12
CA ALA A 254 16.39 23.94 -6.92
C ALA A 254 16.70 25.25 -7.66
N LEU A 255 16.19 25.41 -8.88
CA LEU A 255 16.32 26.64 -9.66
C LEU A 255 15.58 27.81 -8.98
N GLN A 256 14.36 27.58 -8.54
CA GLN A 256 13.56 28.56 -7.81
C GLN A 256 14.26 29.05 -6.52
N ALA A 257 14.79 28.12 -5.74
CA ALA A 257 15.53 28.44 -4.51
C ALA A 257 16.79 29.26 -4.81
N LYS A 258 17.52 28.96 -5.90
CA LYS A 258 18.66 29.74 -6.35
C LYS A 258 18.25 31.15 -6.79
N LEU A 259 17.14 31.26 -7.54
CA LEU A 259 16.61 32.58 -7.98
C LEU A 259 16.18 33.42 -6.78
N GLU A 260 15.49 32.84 -5.81
CA GLU A 260 15.11 33.54 -4.58
C GLU A 260 16.32 33.99 -3.78
N THR A 261 17.33 33.11 -3.63
CA THR A 261 18.60 33.45 -2.99
C THR A 261 19.30 34.64 -3.69
N ALA A 262 19.36 34.61 -5.03
CA ALA A 262 19.98 35.66 -5.80
C ALA A 262 19.24 37.01 -5.67
N ARG A 263 17.91 37.01 -5.72
CA ARG A 263 17.08 38.22 -5.50
C ARG A 263 17.26 38.78 -4.11
N ASN A 264 17.21 37.96 -3.08
CA ASN A 264 17.41 38.38 -1.69
C ASN A 264 18.80 38.94 -1.46
N ALA A 265 19.83 38.38 -2.09
CA ALA A 265 21.20 38.89 -1.99
C ALA A 265 21.37 40.25 -2.70
N ARG A 266 20.77 40.39 -3.88
CA ARG A 266 20.75 41.67 -4.62
C ARG A 266 20.03 42.77 -3.83
N ASP A 267 18.86 42.48 -3.28
CA ASP A 267 18.06 43.43 -2.51
C ASP A 267 18.77 43.88 -1.22
N LYS A 268 19.70 43.06 -0.70
CA LYS A 268 20.59 43.40 0.41
C LYS A 268 21.85 44.14 -0.02
N GLY A 269 22.01 44.42 -1.31
CA GLY A 269 23.14 45.18 -1.85
C GLY A 269 24.45 44.40 -1.95
N LEU A 270 24.40 43.05 -2.03
CA LEU A 270 25.61 42.27 -2.27
C LEU A 270 26.14 42.51 -3.69
N GLU A 271 27.47 42.46 -3.84
CA GLU A 271 28.10 42.56 -5.16
C GLU A 271 27.74 41.40 -6.10
N VAL A 272 27.62 41.70 -7.39
CA VAL A 272 27.22 40.72 -8.42
C VAL A 272 28.12 39.49 -8.42
N GLU A 273 29.44 39.69 -8.28
CA GLU A 273 30.44 38.62 -8.23
C GLU A 273 30.18 37.65 -7.07
N LEU A 274 29.81 38.17 -5.91
CA LEU A 274 29.49 37.34 -4.75
C LEU A 274 28.18 36.57 -4.94
N ILE A 275 27.17 37.20 -5.54
CA ILE A 275 25.91 36.53 -5.89
C ILE A 275 26.14 35.37 -6.87
N CYS A 276 27.01 35.60 -7.89
CA CYS A 276 27.40 34.53 -8.82
C CYS A 276 28.07 33.35 -8.11
N GLN A 277 28.97 33.63 -7.16
CA GLN A 277 29.65 32.57 -6.38
C GLN A 277 28.68 31.75 -5.51
N ILE A 278 27.73 32.42 -4.87
CA ILE A 278 26.78 31.77 -3.95
C ILE A 278 25.75 30.93 -4.74
N THR A 279 25.26 31.43 -5.87
CA THR A 279 24.13 30.82 -6.61
C THR A 279 24.56 29.93 -7.78
N GLY A 280 25.79 30.15 -8.29
CA GLY A 280 26.31 29.55 -9.51
C GLY A 280 25.66 30.09 -10.79
N PHE A 281 24.99 31.26 -10.74
CA PHE A 281 24.49 31.95 -11.92
C PHE A 281 25.61 32.73 -12.61
N SER A 282 25.49 32.95 -13.91
CA SER A 282 26.35 33.85 -14.63
C SER A 282 26.06 35.31 -14.27
N ARG A 283 26.99 36.20 -14.55
CA ARG A 283 26.83 37.64 -14.34
C ARG A 283 25.57 38.17 -15.04
N ASP A 284 25.40 37.80 -16.32
CA ASP A 284 24.23 38.21 -17.12
C ASP A 284 22.92 37.74 -16.50
N GLN A 285 22.89 36.53 -15.92
CA GLN A 285 21.74 36.02 -15.22
C GLN A 285 21.42 36.76 -13.93
N VAL A 286 22.45 37.18 -13.20
CA VAL A 286 22.27 37.97 -11.96
C VAL A 286 21.83 39.40 -12.27
N GLU A 287 22.37 40.00 -13.33
CA GLU A 287 22.00 41.37 -13.76
C GLU A 287 20.58 41.43 -14.36
N ALA A 288 20.05 40.30 -14.88
CA ALA A 288 18.71 40.17 -15.42
C ALA A 288 17.62 39.89 -14.37
N LEU A 289 17.97 39.64 -13.11
CA LEU A 289 17.03 39.37 -12.01
C LEU A 289 16.32 40.65 -11.56
#